data_ffa295ca78a4abf268af945e387c7abc
#
_entry.id   ffa295ca78a4abf268af945e387c7abc
#
_cell.length_a   1.000
_cell.length_b   1.000
_cell.length_c   1.000
_cell.angle_alpha   90.00
_cell.angle_beta   90.00
_cell.angle_gamma   90.00
#
_symmetry.space_group_name_H-M   'P 1'
#
loop_
_entity.id
_entity.type
_entity.pdbx_description
1 polymer ?
#
loop_
_entity_poly.entity_id
_entity_poly.type
_entity_poly.pdbx_seq_one_letter_code
_entity_poly.pdbx_strand_id
1 'polypeptide(L)'
;MKFLPILFFFTSLNTFAQSYAEQIAKHRESYKQDFIKESNSPLKENDLQNLHFYDADSTYKVSADVEILKNEKIFKMPTYDGTSKEFYRYAKIMFDLNGTATTMTLYKSIALASNPAYKDLLFLPFTDETNNKETYGGGRYIDLSSKEIINNKLQVDFNKAYNPYCAYSDGYRCPVPPEENDLQIEIKAGEKLYTGEKKHKN
;
A
#
# COMPACT_ATOMS: atom_id res chain seq x y z
N MET A 1 53.74 -0.29 -27.84
CA MET A 1 52.28 -0.22 -27.68
C MET A 1 51.93 -0.60 -26.26
N LYS A 2 51.50 0.38 -25.45
CA LYS A 2 51.09 0.12 -24.06
C LYS A 2 49.55 0.06 -24.03
N PHE A 3 49.01 -1.10 -23.71
CA PHE A 3 47.58 -1.26 -23.47
C PHE A 3 47.22 -0.70 -22.09
N LEU A 4 46.34 0.27 -22.03
CA LEU A 4 45.77 0.83 -20.84
C LEU A 4 44.48 0.02 -20.51
N PRO A 5 44.32 -0.61 -19.33
CA PRO A 5 43.13 -1.33 -19.02
C PRO A 5 42.00 -0.35 -18.69
N ILE A 6 40.84 -0.51 -19.34
CA ILE A 6 39.59 0.19 -19.03
C ILE A 6 39.04 -0.43 -17.75
N LEU A 7 39.09 0.34 -16.67
CA LEU A 7 38.51 -0.02 -15.39
C LEU A 7 36.99 0.31 -15.42
N PHE A 8 36.16 -0.71 -15.50
CA PHE A 8 34.71 -0.57 -15.51
C PHE A 8 34.16 -0.16 -14.13
N PHE A 9 33.55 1.00 -14.07
CA PHE A 9 32.82 1.53 -12.91
C PHE A 9 31.44 0.85 -12.79
N PHE A 10 31.37 -0.32 -12.13
CA PHE A 10 30.10 -1.05 -11.90
C PHE A 10 29.58 -0.96 -10.46
N THR A 11 30.12 -0.08 -9.61
CA THR A 11 29.85 -0.14 -8.15
C THR A 11 28.68 0.73 -7.66
N SER A 12 28.20 1.71 -8.41
CA SER A 12 27.21 2.67 -7.88
C SER A 12 25.74 2.20 -7.95
N LEU A 13 25.37 1.39 -8.95
CA LEU A 13 24.00 0.91 -9.12
C LEU A 13 23.59 -0.14 -8.06
N ASN A 14 24.53 -1.00 -7.67
CA ASN A 14 24.26 -2.03 -6.65
C ASN A 14 24.04 -1.44 -5.25
N THR A 15 24.69 -0.33 -4.90
CA THR A 15 24.51 0.29 -3.59
C THR A 15 23.14 0.96 -3.43
N PHE A 16 22.58 1.57 -4.47
CA PHE A 16 21.24 2.16 -4.43
C PHE A 16 20.14 1.09 -4.39
N ALA A 17 20.26 0.04 -5.16
CA ALA A 17 19.30 -1.06 -5.16
C ALA A 17 19.31 -1.82 -3.81
N GLN A 18 20.46 -2.08 -3.24
CA GLN A 18 20.61 -2.71 -1.93
C GLN A 18 20.03 -1.82 -0.82
N SER A 19 20.29 -0.53 -0.83
CA SER A 19 19.75 0.42 0.14
C SER A 19 18.21 0.50 0.09
N TYR A 20 17.60 0.45 -1.09
CA TYR A 20 16.14 0.43 -1.23
C TYR A 20 15.53 -0.89 -0.71
N ALA A 21 16.10 -2.01 -1.08
CA ALA A 21 15.64 -3.32 -0.59
C ALA A 21 15.73 -3.42 0.94
N GLU A 22 16.79 -2.88 1.55
CA GLU A 22 16.92 -2.81 3.00
C GLU A 22 15.85 -1.92 3.64
N GLN A 23 15.49 -0.78 3.03
CA GLN A 23 14.40 0.08 3.52
C GLN A 23 13.07 -0.67 3.50
N ILE A 24 12.76 -1.40 2.42
CA ILE A 24 11.52 -2.19 2.33
C ILE A 24 11.55 -3.37 3.31
N ALA A 25 12.68 -4.05 3.49
CA ALA A 25 12.82 -5.12 4.47
C ALA A 25 12.55 -4.60 5.90
N LYS A 26 13.11 -3.45 6.26
CA LYS A 26 12.87 -2.81 7.56
C LYS A 26 11.41 -2.40 7.74
N HIS A 27 10.77 -1.87 6.70
CA HIS A 27 9.34 -1.53 6.72
C HIS A 27 8.48 -2.77 6.99
N ARG A 28 8.76 -3.89 6.28
CA ARG A 28 8.04 -5.16 6.43
C ARG A 28 8.24 -5.77 7.83
N GLU A 29 9.41 -5.63 8.38
CA GLU A 29 9.66 -6.08 9.76
C GLU A 29 8.84 -5.24 10.76
N SER A 30 8.81 -3.91 10.62
CA SER A 30 7.93 -3.05 11.44
C SER A 30 6.45 -3.44 11.28
N TYR A 31 5.99 -3.65 10.05
CA TYR A 31 4.62 -4.09 9.75
C TYR A 31 4.27 -5.43 10.46
N LYS A 32 5.19 -6.41 10.45
CA LYS A 32 5.01 -7.66 11.19
C LYS A 32 4.94 -7.45 12.70
N GLN A 33 5.79 -6.57 13.23
CA GLN A 33 5.80 -6.26 14.66
C GLN A 33 4.51 -5.56 15.12
N ASP A 34 3.85 -4.80 14.27
CA ASP A 34 2.59 -4.14 14.60
C ASP A 34 1.47 -5.16 14.83
N PHE A 35 1.45 -6.31 14.13
CA PHE A 35 0.53 -7.42 14.43
C PHE A 35 0.72 -7.96 15.85
N ILE A 36 1.94 -7.97 16.37
CA ILE A 36 2.21 -8.48 17.73
C ILE A 36 1.81 -7.46 18.80
N LYS A 37 1.96 -6.17 18.52
CA LYS A 37 1.66 -5.09 19.47
C LYS A 37 0.18 -4.79 19.58
N GLU A 38 -0.56 -4.90 18.47
CA GLU A 38 -1.98 -4.55 18.44
C GLU A 38 -2.86 -5.64 19.08
N SER A 39 -3.62 -5.26 20.09
CA SER A 39 -4.48 -6.19 20.85
C SER A 39 -5.60 -6.83 20.02
N ASN A 40 -6.09 -6.12 18.99
CA ASN A 40 -7.15 -6.59 18.09
C ASN A 40 -6.61 -7.20 16.79
N SER A 41 -5.30 -7.47 16.72
CA SER A 41 -4.67 -8.09 15.56
C SER A 41 -5.21 -9.49 15.28
N PRO A 42 -5.50 -9.84 14.01
CA PRO A 42 -5.90 -11.19 13.62
C PRO A 42 -4.76 -12.21 13.70
N LEU A 43 -3.51 -11.76 13.62
CA LEU A 43 -2.33 -12.62 13.55
C LEU A 43 -1.54 -12.57 14.86
N LYS A 44 -0.90 -13.69 15.17
CA LYS A 44 0.05 -13.86 16.27
C LYS A 44 1.42 -14.22 15.70
N GLU A 45 2.44 -14.25 16.55
CA GLU A 45 3.84 -14.46 16.14
C GLU A 45 4.01 -15.67 15.21
N ASN A 46 3.39 -16.81 15.54
CA ASN A 46 3.44 -18.04 14.74
C ASN A 46 2.77 -17.94 13.37
N ASP A 47 1.92 -16.95 13.17
CA ASP A 47 1.20 -16.73 11.90
C ASP A 47 2.03 -15.93 10.90
N LEU A 48 3.01 -15.14 11.38
CA LEU A 48 3.76 -14.19 10.56
C LEU A 48 4.61 -14.85 9.47
N GLN A 49 4.96 -16.12 9.63
CA GLN A 49 5.66 -16.90 8.60
C GLN A 49 4.84 -17.11 7.33
N ASN A 50 3.50 -16.96 7.42
CA ASN A 50 2.57 -17.10 6.30
C ASN A 50 2.30 -15.77 5.57
N LEU A 51 2.94 -14.67 6.01
CA LEU A 51 2.95 -13.39 5.31
C LEU A 51 4.02 -13.42 4.22
N HIS A 52 3.61 -13.23 2.98
CA HIS A 52 4.50 -13.23 1.82
C HIS A 52 4.45 -11.88 1.12
N PHE A 53 5.56 -11.51 0.50
CA PHE A 53 5.70 -10.27 -0.24
C PHE A 53 6.40 -10.55 -1.58
N TYR A 54 6.15 -9.69 -2.56
CA TYR A 54 6.99 -9.64 -3.75
C TYR A 54 8.39 -9.12 -3.36
N ASP A 55 9.38 -9.42 -4.19
CA ASP A 55 10.70 -8.78 -4.04
C ASP A 55 10.57 -7.26 -4.13
N ALA A 56 11.44 -6.55 -3.43
CA ALA A 56 11.44 -5.10 -3.46
C ALA A 56 11.89 -4.60 -4.84
N ASP A 57 11.02 -3.87 -5.51
CA ASP A 57 11.27 -3.31 -6.84
C ASP A 57 10.98 -1.81 -6.82
N SER A 58 12.04 -1.01 -7.02
CA SER A 58 11.95 0.46 -7.00
C SER A 58 11.14 1.05 -8.16
N THR A 59 10.86 0.29 -9.22
CA THR A 59 9.99 0.74 -10.33
C THR A 59 8.54 0.91 -9.89
N TYR A 60 8.14 0.25 -8.80
CA TYR A 60 6.84 0.41 -8.15
C TYR A 60 6.80 1.52 -7.09
N LYS A 61 7.85 2.32 -6.98
CA LYS A 61 7.87 3.55 -6.19
C LYS A 61 7.80 4.75 -7.12
N VAL A 62 6.64 5.38 -7.21
CA VAL A 62 6.36 6.44 -8.19
C VAL A 62 6.20 7.80 -7.53
N SER A 63 6.53 8.87 -8.29
CA SER A 63 6.23 10.25 -7.91
C SER A 63 4.94 10.68 -8.60
N ALA A 64 3.88 10.86 -7.84
CA ALA A 64 2.57 11.25 -8.35
C ALA A 64 2.39 12.77 -8.30
N ASP A 65 1.74 13.33 -9.32
CA ASP A 65 1.14 14.66 -9.28
C ASP A 65 -0.14 14.61 -8.43
N VAL A 66 -0.35 15.60 -7.58
CA VAL A 66 -1.48 15.66 -6.65
C VAL A 66 -2.38 16.83 -6.97
N GLU A 67 -3.65 16.52 -7.20
CA GLU A 67 -4.74 17.49 -7.29
C GLU A 67 -5.62 17.38 -6.04
N ILE A 68 -5.53 18.36 -5.14
CA ILE A 68 -6.37 18.40 -3.94
C ILE A 68 -7.80 18.74 -4.33
N LEU A 69 -8.73 17.87 -3.97
CA LEU A 69 -10.15 18.06 -4.20
C LEU A 69 -10.77 18.97 -3.13
N LYS A 70 -11.65 19.86 -3.54
CA LYS A 70 -12.31 20.83 -2.63
C LYS A 70 -13.80 20.57 -2.59
N ASN A 71 -14.40 20.77 -1.42
CA ASN A 71 -15.85 20.68 -1.20
C ASN A 71 -16.44 19.28 -1.53
N GLU A 72 -15.62 18.24 -1.39
CA GLU A 72 -16.05 16.86 -1.59
C GLU A 72 -17.07 16.45 -0.52
N LYS A 73 -18.11 15.74 -0.97
CA LYS A 73 -19.16 15.23 -0.09
C LYS A 73 -18.65 14.00 0.66
N ILE A 74 -19.08 13.91 1.92
CA ILE A 74 -18.93 12.67 2.70
C ILE A 74 -19.81 11.60 2.06
N PHE A 75 -19.26 10.40 1.90
CA PHE A 75 -19.96 9.24 1.39
C PHE A 75 -19.68 8.01 2.25
N LYS A 76 -20.53 6.99 2.12
CA LYS A 76 -20.38 5.72 2.81
C LYS A 76 -19.63 4.73 1.92
N MET A 77 -18.36 4.44 2.27
CA MET A 77 -17.58 3.39 1.64
C MET A 77 -18.00 2.04 2.23
N PRO A 78 -18.47 1.08 1.41
CA PRO A 78 -18.87 -0.24 1.90
C PRO A 78 -17.72 -0.97 2.58
N THR A 79 -18.04 -1.90 3.46
CA THR A 79 -17.08 -2.79 4.12
C THR A 79 -17.47 -4.25 3.89
N TYR A 80 -16.49 -5.17 3.96
CA TYR A 80 -16.69 -6.59 3.66
C TYR A 80 -17.65 -7.31 4.61
N ASP A 81 -17.96 -6.73 5.77
CA ASP A 81 -18.98 -7.24 6.71
C ASP A 81 -20.40 -6.74 6.39
N GLY A 82 -20.60 -6.08 5.25
CA GLY A 82 -21.89 -5.53 4.82
C GLY A 82 -22.28 -4.20 5.47
N THR A 83 -21.40 -3.61 6.28
CA THR A 83 -21.58 -2.26 6.85
C THR A 83 -20.90 -1.18 5.99
N SER A 84 -20.67 -0.01 6.54
CA SER A 84 -19.96 1.06 5.83
C SER A 84 -19.18 1.95 6.81
N LYS A 85 -18.21 2.69 6.27
CA LYS A 85 -17.47 3.75 6.98
C LYS A 85 -17.55 5.05 6.17
N GLU A 86 -17.52 6.19 6.88
CA GLU A 86 -17.61 7.50 6.24
C GLU A 86 -16.23 8.01 5.82
N PHE A 87 -16.15 8.38 4.55
CA PHE A 87 -14.97 8.95 3.92
C PHE A 87 -15.34 10.14 3.05
N TYR A 88 -14.36 10.93 2.67
CA TYR A 88 -14.44 11.85 1.54
C TYR A 88 -13.20 11.68 0.65
N ARG A 89 -13.34 12.05 -0.64
CA ARG A 89 -12.22 12.11 -1.58
C ARG A 89 -11.34 13.28 -1.22
N TYR A 90 -10.08 13.02 -0.93
CA TYR A 90 -9.14 14.05 -0.52
C TYR A 90 -8.37 14.64 -1.69
N ALA A 91 -7.86 13.79 -2.57
CA ALA A 91 -7.08 14.20 -3.73
C ALA A 91 -7.16 13.15 -4.83
N LYS A 92 -6.96 13.59 -6.08
CA LYS A 92 -6.53 12.71 -7.18
C LYS A 92 -5.01 12.70 -7.23
N ILE A 93 -4.45 11.55 -7.53
CA ILE A 93 -3.03 11.36 -7.80
C ILE A 93 -2.85 10.80 -9.20
N MET A 94 -1.91 11.36 -9.95
CA MET A 94 -1.63 11.00 -11.34
C MET A 94 -0.15 10.67 -11.49
N PHE A 95 0.15 9.53 -12.07
CA PHE A 95 1.52 9.05 -12.26
C PHE A 95 1.60 8.11 -13.46
N ASP A 96 2.83 7.86 -13.92
CA ASP A 96 3.11 6.76 -14.83
C ASP A 96 3.59 5.55 -14.04
N LEU A 97 3.05 4.39 -14.34
CA LEU A 97 3.53 3.12 -13.81
C LEU A 97 3.85 2.18 -14.96
N ASN A 98 5.13 1.94 -15.19
CA ASN A 98 5.65 1.08 -16.25
C ASN A 98 5.12 1.44 -17.66
N GLY A 99 5.02 2.74 -17.97
CA GLY A 99 4.51 3.25 -19.23
C GLY A 99 3.00 3.37 -19.32
N THR A 100 2.27 3.11 -18.23
CA THR A 100 0.81 3.27 -18.15
C THR A 100 0.45 4.48 -17.31
N ALA A 101 -0.16 5.50 -17.95
CA ALA A 101 -0.69 6.66 -17.24
C ALA A 101 -1.85 6.23 -16.33
N THR A 102 -1.69 6.46 -15.05
CA THR A 102 -2.59 5.97 -14.01
C THR A 102 -3.12 7.14 -13.16
N THR A 103 -4.39 7.08 -12.82
CA THR A 103 -5.03 8.03 -11.89
C THR A 103 -5.68 7.24 -10.77
N MET A 104 -5.48 7.68 -9.53
CA MET A 104 -6.13 7.11 -8.34
C MET A 104 -6.65 8.21 -7.43
N THR A 105 -7.57 7.84 -6.54
CA THR A 105 -8.14 8.74 -5.55
C THR A 105 -7.64 8.39 -4.15
N LEU A 106 -7.15 9.39 -3.42
CA LEU A 106 -6.84 9.32 -2.00
C LEU A 106 -8.08 9.67 -1.19
N TYR A 107 -8.32 8.91 -0.14
CA TYR A 107 -9.46 9.11 0.75
C TYR A 107 -9.02 9.54 2.14
N LYS A 108 -9.94 10.21 2.85
CA LYS A 108 -9.78 10.54 4.26
C LYS A 108 -10.98 10.04 5.05
N SER A 109 -10.71 9.26 6.10
CA SER A 109 -11.73 8.75 7.02
C SER A 109 -12.20 9.85 7.97
N ILE A 110 -13.51 10.04 8.07
CA ILE A 110 -14.10 11.02 9.02
C ILE A 110 -13.78 10.62 10.46
N ALA A 111 -13.92 9.32 10.79
CA ALA A 111 -13.66 8.83 12.13
C ALA A 111 -12.19 8.99 12.55
N LEU A 112 -11.25 8.71 11.65
CA LEU A 112 -9.82 8.84 11.94
C LEU A 112 -9.37 10.30 11.94
N ALA A 113 -9.91 11.14 11.06
CA ALA A 113 -9.54 12.55 10.96
C ALA A 113 -9.86 13.36 12.25
N SER A 114 -10.84 12.92 13.04
CA SER A 114 -11.17 13.52 14.34
C SER A 114 -10.15 13.20 15.44
N ASN A 115 -9.30 12.18 15.24
CA ASN A 115 -8.23 11.85 16.18
C ASN A 115 -6.93 12.57 15.77
N PRO A 116 -6.32 13.40 16.64
CA PRO A 116 -5.10 14.14 16.34
C PRO A 116 -3.94 13.26 15.86
N ALA A 117 -3.86 12.00 16.31
CA ALA A 117 -2.82 11.03 15.88
C ALA A 117 -2.95 10.62 14.40
N TYR A 118 -4.17 10.64 13.85
CA TYR A 118 -4.48 10.18 12.50
C TYR A 118 -5.00 11.29 11.58
N LYS A 119 -5.01 12.55 12.04
CA LYS A 119 -5.57 13.68 11.27
C LYS A 119 -4.93 13.89 9.89
N ASP A 120 -3.68 13.45 9.72
CA ASP A 120 -2.93 13.58 8.47
C ASP A 120 -2.93 12.30 7.63
N LEU A 121 -3.55 11.22 8.14
CA LEU A 121 -3.61 9.94 7.44
C LEU A 121 -4.46 10.04 6.17
N LEU A 122 -3.90 9.57 5.07
CA LEU A 122 -4.56 9.38 3.78
C LEU A 122 -4.60 7.89 3.47
N PHE A 123 -5.72 7.44 2.97
CA PHE A 123 -6.00 6.05 2.68
C PHE A 123 -6.08 5.83 1.17
N LEU A 124 -5.30 4.90 0.65
CA LEU A 124 -5.26 4.50 -0.75
C LEU A 124 -5.62 3.02 -0.88
N PRO A 125 -6.93 2.67 -0.90
CA PRO A 125 -7.37 1.32 -1.22
C PRO A 125 -7.39 1.12 -2.72
N PHE A 126 -7.01 -0.07 -3.21
CA PHE A 126 -7.04 -0.38 -4.64
C PHE A 126 -7.22 -1.88 -4.90
N THR A 127 -7.71 -2.18 -6.09
CA THR A 127 -7.68 -3.50 -6.72
C THR A 127 -6.79 -3.43 -7.97
N ASP A 128 -6.29 -4.57 -8.39
CA ASP A 128 -5.43 -4.70 -9.57
C ASP A 128 -5.52 -6.13 -10.16
N GLU A 129 -4.95 -6.34 -11.34
CA GLU A 129 -5.01 -7.60 -12.08
C GLU A 129 -4.32 -8.80 -11.38
N THR A 130 -3.60 -8.59 -10.26
CA THR A 130 -3.03 -9.68 -9.46
C THR A 130 -4.04 -10.26 -8.45
N ASN A 131 -5.18 -9.58 -8.21
CA ASN A 131 -6.18 -10.00 -7.23
C ASN A 131 -6.80 -11.36 -7.60
N ASN A 132 -7.03 -12.21 -6.61
CA ASN A 132 -7.47 -13.62 -6.73
C ASN A 132 -6.49 -14.53 -7.47
N LYS A 133 -5.30 -14.05 -7.84
CA LYS A 133 -4.21 -14.84 -8.46
C LYS A 133 -3.03 -14.93 -7.49
N GLU A 134 -2.33 -13.82 -7.32
CA GLU A 134 -1.12 -13.72 -6.49
C GLU A 134 -1.33 -12.86 -5.23
N THR A 135 -2.38 -12.03 -5.21
CA THR A 135 -2.72 -11.15 -4.09
C THR A 135 -4.16 -11.36 -3.63
N TYR A 136 -4.49 -10.81 -2.45
CA TYR A 136 -5.81 -10.94 -1.85
C TYR A 136 -6.91 -10.37 -2.77
N GLY A 137 -7.97 -11.14 -2.99
CA GLY A 137 -9.06 -10.79 -3.91
C GLY A 137 -9.87 -9.55 -3.51
N GLY A 138 -9.84 -9.16 -2.25
CA GLY A 138 -10.48 -7.95 -1.74
C GLY A 138 -9.63 -6.67 -1.91
N GLY A 139 -8.54 -6.72 -2.66
CA GLY A 139 -7.64 -5.59 -2.84
C GLY A 139 -6.68 -5.37 -1.69
N ARG A 140 -5.86 -4.35 -1.84
CA ARG A 140 -4.80 -3.97 -0.90
C ARG A 140 -4.88 -2.48 -0.58
N TYR A 141 -4.16 -2.06 0.46
CA TYR A 141 -4.15 -0.69 0.95
C TYR A 141 -2.74 -0.14 1.03
N ILE A 142 -2.62 1.17 0.89
CA ILE A 142 -1.42 1.93 1.24
C ILE A 142 -1.85 3.09 2.12
N ASP A 143 -1.21 3.25 3.27
CA ASP A 143 -1.35 4.40 4.14
C ASP A 143 -0.28 5.44 3.77
N LEU A 144 -0.73 6.69 3.61
CA LEU A 144 0.08 7.85 3.24
C LEU A 144 -0.22 8.99 4.20
N SER A 145 0.58 10.05 4.13
CA SER A 145 0.36 11.24 4.96
C SER A 145 0.17 12.49 4.10
N SER A 146 -0.82 13.31 4.44
CA SER A 146 -0.99 14.62 3.81
C SER A 146 0.23 15.54 3.98
N LYS A 147 1.06 15.30 5.00
CA LYS A 147 2.33 16.01 5.22
C LYS A 147 3.42 15.66 4.21
N GLU A 148 3.29 14.52 3.54
CA GLU A 148 4.23 14.06 2.50
C GLU A 148 3.94 14.70 1.14
N ILE A 149 2.81 15.42 1.01
CA ILE A 149 2.50 16.18 -0.20
C ILE A 149 3.33 17.47 -0.20
N ILE A 150 4.34 17.52 -1.05
CA ILE A 150 5.25 18.67 -1.18
C ILE A 150 5.21 19.18 -2.63
N ASN A 151 4.90 20.45 -2.81
CA ASN A 151 4.82 21.08 -4.14
C ASN A 151 3.91 20.29 -5.12
N ASN A 152 2.73 19.85 -4.63
CA ASN A 152 1.78 19.03 -5.38
C ASN A 152 2.38 17.71 -5.90
N LYS A 153 3.36 17.15 -5.21
CA LYS A 153 3.94 15.83 -5.47
C LYS A 153 3.83 14.95 -4.25
N LEU A 154 3.61 13.67 -4.47
CA LEU A 154 3.54 12.63 -3.44
C LEU A 154 4.29 11.39 -3.91
N GLN A 155 5.12 10.80 -3.05
CA GLN A 155 5.72 9.50 -3.32
C GLN A 155 4.73 8.40 -2.95
N VAL A 156 4.37 7.56 -3.90
CA VAL A 156 3.55 6.36 -3.68
C VAL A 156 4.44 5.15 -3.89
N ASP A 157 4.55 4.31 -2.86
CA ASP A 157 5.40 3.12 -2.89
C ASP A 157 4.54 1.86 -2.75
N PHE A 158 4.22 1.21 -3.87
CA PHE A 158 3.41 -0.01 -3.89
C PHE A 158 4.09 -1.20 -3.22
N ASN A 159 5.42 -1.17 -2.99
CA ASN A 159 6.10 -2.18 -2.19
C ASN A 159 5.66 -2.20 -0.71
N LYS A 160 4.97 -1.14 -0.27
CA LYS A 160 4.36 -1.01 1.05
C LYS A 160 2.87 -1.37 1.07
N ALA A 161 2.30 -1.79 -0.06
CA ALA A 161 0.92 -2.23 -0.11
C ALA A 161 0.72 -3.47 0.78
N TYR A 162 -0.35 -3.45 1.57
CA TYR A 162 -0.67 -4.48 2.55
C TYR A 162 -2.11 -4.99 2.42
N ASN A 163 -2.37 -6.20 2.88
CA ASN A 163 -3.70 -6.77 2.89
C ASN A 163 -4.54 -6.23 4.07
N PRO A 164 -5.84 -5.99 3.88
CA PRO A 164 -6.74 -5.72 4.99
C PRO A 164 -6.83 -6.92 5.94
N TYR A 165 -7.17 -6.68 7.21
CA TYR A 165 -7.35 -7.74 8.22
C TYR A 165 -8.34 -8.83 7.79
N CYS A 166 -9.28 -8.49 6.90
CA CYS A 166 -10.23 -9.43 6.31
C CYS A 166 -9.56 -10.52 5.43
N ALA A 167 -8.31 -10.32 5.02
CA ALA A 167 -7.53 -11.35 4.34
C ALA A 167 -7.13 -12.49 5.28
N TYR A 168 -6.97 -12.20 6.58
CA TYR A 168 -6.47 -13.15 7.59
C TYR A 168 -7.57 -13.68 8.50
N SER A 169 -8.66 -12.92 8.70
CA SER A 169 -9.76 -13.29 9.60
C SER A 169 -11.05 -12.61 9.16
N ASP A 170 -12.19 -13.22 9.45
CA ASP A 170 -13.47 -12.54 9.39
C ASP A 170 -13.71 -11.62 10.60
N GLY A 171 -14.87 -10.96 10.66
CA GLY A 171 -15.27 -10.09 11.76
C GLY A 171 -14.57 -8.73 11.79
N TYR A 172 -13.84 -8.35 10.72
CA TYR A 172 -13.27 -7.03 10.54
C TYR A 172 -14.06 -6.21 9.53
N ARG A 173 -14.13 -4.89 9.78
CA ARG A 173 -14.84 -3.92 8.94
C ARG A 173 -13.88 -3.26 7.97
N CYS A 174 -13.37 -4.05 7.01
CA CYS A 174 -12.38 -3.58 6.03
C CYS A 174 -13.09 -2.88 4.87
N PRO A 175 -12.72 -1.62 4.52
CA PRO A 175 -13.28 -0.92 3.38
C PRO A 175 -13.07 -1.66 2.06
N VAL A 176 -14.10 -1.71 1.24
CA VAL A 176 -14.01 -2.23 -0.14
C VAL A 176 -13.40 -1.12 -1.00
N PRO A 177 -12.30 -1.39 -1.75
CA PRO A 177 -11.75 -0.42 -2.69
C PRO A 177 -12.81 0.08 -3.68
N PRO A 178 -12.96 1.41 -3.85
CA PRO A 178 -13.87 1.96 -4.85
C PRO A 178 -13.42 1.67 -6.28
N GLU A 179 -14.37 1.53 -7.19
CA GLU A 179 -14.15 1.24 -8.61
C GLU A 179 -13.16 2.20 -9.29
N GLU A 180 -13.13 3.47 -8.87
CA GLU A 180 -12.20 4.48 -9.38
C GLU A 180 -10.72 4.20 -9.01
N ASN A 181 -10.46 3.22 -8.13
CA ASN A 181 -9.13 2.70 -7.79
C ASN A 181 -8.96 1.23 -8.22
N ASP A 182 -9.76 0.77 -9.18
CA ASP A 182 -9.57 -0.53 -9.82
C ASP A 182 -8.61 -0.38 -11.00
N LEU A 183 -7.40 -0.93 -10.85
CA LEU A 183 -6.31 -0.78 -11.81
C LEU A 183 -6.31 -1.96 -12.79
N GLN A 184 -6.39 -1.66 -14.08
CA GLN A 184 -6.35 -2.66 -15.16
C GLN A 184 -4.92 -3.03 -15.56
N ILE A 185 -4.04 -3.15 -14.55
CA ILE A 185 -2.63 -3.55 -14.67
C ILE A 185 -2.25 -4.42 -13.47
N GLU A 186 -1.22 -5.22 -13.60
CA GLU A 186 -0.67 -6.02 -12.50
C GLU A 186 0.29 -5.19 -11.62
N ILE A 187 0.02 -5.12 -10.33
CA ILE A 187 0.92 -4.50 -9.35
C ILE A 187 1.68 -5.60 -8.59
N LYS A 188 2.79 -6.04 -9.18
CA LYS A 188 3.66 -7.10 -8.59
C LYS A 188 4.61 -6.51 -7.53
N ALA A 189 4.04 -5.81 -6.56
CA ALA A 189 4.74 -5.21 -5.43
C ALA A 189 3.87 -5.32 -4.16
N GLY A 190 4.47 -5.22 -2.98
CA GLY A 190 3.77 -5.29 -1.70
C GLY A 190 3.43 -6.71 -1.26
N GLU A 191 2.39 -6.84 -0.48
CA GLU A 191 1.98 -8.11 0.13
C GLU A 191 1.23 -9.00 -0.86
N LYS A 192 1.53 -10.31 -0.82
CA LYS A 192 0.90 -11.38 -1.59
C LYS A 192 -0.26 -12.02 -0.81
N LEU A 193 -0.84 -13.07 -1.37
CA LEU A 193 -1.81 -13.91 -0.66
C LEU A 193 -1.22 -14.43 0.64
N TYR A 194 -2.00 -14.33 1.71
CA TYR A 194 -1.73 -15.01 2.97
C TYR A 194 -1.91 -16.52 2.79
N THR A 195 -0.94 -17.31 3.23
CA THR A 195 -0.96 -18.77 3.05
C THR A 195 -1.36 -19.55 4.31
N GLY A 196 -1.57 -18.84 5.42
CA GLY A 196 -2.06 -19.45 6.65
C GLY A 196 -3.57 -19.68 6.64
N GLU A 197 -4.06 -20.40 7.62
CA GLU A 197 -5.48 -20.63 7.81
C GLU A 197 -6.20 -19.31 8.17
N LYS A 198 -7.31 -19.04 7.48
CA LYS A 198 -8.15 -17.88 7.79
C LYS A 198 -8.85 -18.09 9.14
N LYS A 199 -8.71 -17.10 9.99
CA LYS A 199 -9.25 -17.17 11.37
C LYS A 199 -10.67 -16.64 11.44
N HIS A 200 -11.34 -16.99 12.52
CA HIS A 200 -12.65 -16.47 12.91
C HIS A 200 -12.49 -15.59 14.14
N LYS A 201 -12.99 -14.37 14.05
CA LYS A 201 -13.02 -13.46 15.20
C LYS A 201 -14.20 -13.85 16.10
N ASN A 202 -13.88 -14.35 17.30
CA ASN A 202 -14.86 -14.62 18.34
C ASN A 202 -15.40 -13.33 18.97
#